data_f194c97e7713bc573387e2766cff0c8e
#
_entry.id   f194c97e7713bc573387e2766cff0c8e
#
_cell.length_a   1.000
_cell.length_b   1.000
_cell.length_c   1.000
_cell.angle_alpha   90.00
_cell.angle_beta   90.00
_cell.angle_gamma   90.00
#
_symmetry.space_group_name_H-M   'P 1'
#
loop_
_entity.id
_entity.type
_entity.pdbx_description
1 polymer ?
#
loop_
_entity_poly.entity_id
_entity_poly.type
_entity_poly.pdbx_seq_one_letter_code
_entity_poly.pdbx_strand_id
1 'polypeptide(L)'
;MKPNILLIMTDQLRADAIGCYGADWIDTPNLDRLARQGTRFTNCTVNNPICTPSRASIMTGQEIPGHGVYRLHDVLPEQEVLFPARLRDDAGYRTALFGKLHVSGRAHEELHRHPNDGFETYEWCIESCVSMESRFNGYVSWLRDRDPAFLAELKDRKRKVLNHPAEVHFTRWAAERTERYIRENANKPEPFFCMMSLFDPHNPYQDYPPEMAGKVKRVRIPKPVRKETLPVAALRERQG
;
A
#
# COMPACT_ATOMS: atom_id res chain seq x y z
N MET A 1 -28.21 3.70 -8.16
CA MET A 1 -26.91 4.14 -8.74
C MET A 1 -25.81 3.47 -7.94
N LYS A 2 -24.82 2.83 -8.58
CA LYS A 2 -23.69 2.21 -7.88
C LYS A 2 -22.74 3.31 -7.39
N PRO A 3 -22.17 3.22 -6.16
CA PRO A 3 -21.25 4.23 -5.64
C PRO A 3 -19.86 4.12 -6.29
N ASN A 4 -19.13 5.22 -6.36
CA ASN A 4 -17.69 5.20 -6.60
C ASN A 4 -16.98 4.63 -5.36
N ILE A 5 -15.91 3.87 -5.57
CA ILE A 5 -15.15 3.22 -4.51
C ILE A 5 -13.69 3.68 -4.58
N LEU A 6 -13.19 4.26 -3.49
CA LEU A 6 -11.79 4.58 -3.29
C LEU A 6 -11.22 3.70 -2.17
N LEU A 7 -10.29 2.81 -2.51
CA LEU A 7 -9.53 2.02 -1.56
C LEU A 7 -8.16 2.67 -1.34
N ILE A 8 -7.91 3.16 -0.13
CA ILE A 8 -6.59 3.66 0.27
C ILE A 8 -5.94 2.60 1.17
N MET A 9 -4.80 2.09 0.75
CA MET A 9 -4.04 1.08 1.49
C MET A 9 -2.64 1.60 1.80
N THR A 10 -2.23 1.47 3.04
CA THR A 10 -0.85 1.72 3.49
C THR A 10 -0.17 0.39 3.78
N ASP A 11 1.16 0.34 3.70
CA ASP A 11 1.91 -0.87 4.03
C ASP A 11 2.54 -0.77 5.43
N GLN A 12 2.44 -1.83 6.20
CA GLN A 12 3.05 -1.96 7.53
C GLN A 12 2.60 -0.90 8.56
N LEU A 13 1.47 -0.23 8.34
CA LEU A 13 0.92 0.73 9.29
C LEU A 13 0.27 -0.01 10.48
N ARG A 14 0.74 0.28 11.68
CA ARG A 14 0.15 -0.23 12.92
C ARG A 14 -1.08 0.58 13.30
N ALA A 15 -2.14 -0.09 13.75
CA ALA A 15 -3.35 0.58 14.21
C ALA A 15 -3.08 1.54 15.38
N ASP A 16 -2.18 1.15 16.32
CA ASP A 16 -1.79 1.97 17.47
C ASP A 16 -0.87 3.17 17.11
N ALA A 17 -0.57 3.38 15.83
CA ALA A 17 0.08 4.59 15.31
C ALA A 17 -0.91 5.59 14.69
N ILE A 18 -2.21 5.45 14.93
CA ILE A 18 -3.26 6.33 14.42
C ILE A 18 -4.05 6.93 15.59
N GLY A 19 -4.29 8.24 15.56
CA GLY A 19 -4.95 8.98 16.64
C GLY A 19 -6.31 8.41 17.04
N CYS A 20 -7.18 8.08 16.07
CA CYS A 20 -8.49 7.50 16.36
C CYS A 20 -8.44 6.09 16.99
N TYR A 21 -7.28 5.43 17.01
CA TYR A 21 -7.01 4.19 17.73
C TYR A 21 -6.20 4.39 19.03
N GLY A 22 -5.99 5.65 19.44
CA GLY A 22 -5.40 5.99 20.73
C GLY A 22 -3.95 6.47 20.69
N ALA A 23 -3.35 6.68 19.52
CA ALA A 23 -2.02 7.28 19.44
C ALA A 23 -2.08 8.77 19.86
N ASP A 24 -1.31 9.14 20.90
CA ASP A 24 -1.16 10.52 21.37
C ASP A 24 0.22 11.12 21.05
N TRP A 25 1.08 10.33 20.42
CA TRP A 25 2.46 10.66 20.08
C TRP A 25 2.65 11.06 18.61
N ILE A 26 1.62 10.94 17.81
CA ILE A 26 1.57 11.35 16.40
C ILE A 26 0.19 11.94 16.09
N ASP A 27 0.17 12.97 15.26
CA ASP A 27 -1.07 13.61 14.83
C ASP A 27 -1.51 13.04 13.48
N THR A 28 -2.74 12.49 13.41
CA THR A 28 -3.33 11.91 12.18
C THR A 28 -4.69 12.54 11.86
N PRO A 29 -4.77 13.89 11.72
CA PRO A 29 -6.04 14.63 11.74
C PRO A 29 -7.01 14.24 10.63
N ASN A 30 -6.49 13.85 9.45
CA ASN A 30 -7.34 13.46 8.32
C ASN A 30 -7.94 12.06 8.51
N LEU A 31 -7.16 11.10 9.05
CA LEU A 31 -7.67 9.77 9.41
C LEU A 31 -8.67 9.86 10.56
N ASP A 32 -8.39 10.70 11.55
CA ASP A 32 -9.28 10.92 12.68
C ASP A 32 -10.61 11.57 12.25
N ARG A 33 -10.56 12.51 11.28
CA ARG A 33 -11.76 13.09 10.67
C ARG A 33 -12.58 12.03 9.92
N LEU A 34 -11.91 11.20 9.11
CA LEU A 34 -12.57 10.11 8.38
C LEU A 34 -13.24 9.13 9.34
N ALA A 35 -12.57 8.75 10.43
CA ALA A 35 -13.10 7.87 11.46
C ALA A 35 -14.34 8.45 12.18
N ARG A 36 -14.39 9.78 12.35
CA ARG A 36 -15.58 10.44 12.93
C ARG A 36 -16.78 10.51 11.96
N GLN A 37 -16.53 10.51 10.67
CA GLN A 37 -17.54 10.61 9.62
C GLN A 37 -18.03 9.26 9.09
N GLY A 38 -17.30 8.19 9.41
CA GLY A 38 -17.56 6.86 8.89
C GLY A 38 -17.56 5.78 9.98
N THR A 39 -17.32 4.56 9.58
CA THR A 39 -17.25 3.40 10.47
C THR A 39 -15.79 3.02 10.74
N ARG A 40 -15.44 2.87 12.01
CA ARG A 40 -14.14 2.38 12.45
C ARG A 40 -14.25 0.94 12.97
N PHE A 41 -13.46 0.05 12.40
CA PHE A 41 -13.37 -1.35 12.86
C PHE A 41 -12.29 -1.47 13.92
N THR A 42 -12.68 -1.86 15.14
CA THR A 42 -11.79 -2.02 16.29
C THR A 42 -11.10 -3.38 16.35
N ASN A 43 -11.71 -4.39 15.71
CA ASN A 43 -11.20 -5.76 15.63
C ASN A 43 -11.09 -6.17 14.16
N CYS A 44 -10.04 -5.72 13.50
CA CYS A 44 -9.70 -6.11 12.12
C CYS A 44 -8.36 -6.82 12.14
N THR A 45 -8.33 -8.05 11.66
CA THR A 45 -7.13 -8.91 11.61
C THR A 45 -6.77 -9.23 10.18
N VAL A 46 -5.50 -9.55 9.94
CA VAL A 46 -5.00 -10.00 8.64
C VAL A 46 -4.72 -11.50 8.70
N ASN A 47 -4.88 -12.19 7.57
CA ASN A 47 -4.64 -13.62 7.45
C ASN A 47 -3.16 -13.98 7.62
N ASN A 48 -2.29 -13.02 7.26
CA ASN A 48 -0.83 -13.15 7.39
C ASN A 48 -0.21 -11.75 7.53
N PRO A 49 0.76 -11.53 8.44
CA PRO A 49 1.40 -10.23 8.60
C PRO A 49 2.43 -9.89 7.51
N ILE A 50 2.70 -10.81 6.57
CA ILE A 50 3.61 -10.57 5.42
C ILE A 50 2.80 -9.98 4.26
N CYS A 51 3.37 -8.97 3.58
CA CYS A 51 2.67 -8.19 2.57
C CYS A 51 2.13 -9.02 1.40
N THR A 52 2.93 -9.89 0.75
CA THR A 52 2.48 -10.65 -0.43
C THR A 52 1.30 -11.58 -0.11
N PRO A 53 1.37 -12.47 0.91
CA PRO A 53 0.22 -13.30 1.29
C PRO A 53 -1.01 -12.49 1.71
N SER A 54 -0.81 -11.44 2.51
CA SER A 54 -1.90 -10.58 2.97
C SER A 54 -2.63 -9.91 1.80
N ARG A 55 -1.87 -9.35 0.86
CA ARG A 55 -2.41 -8.68 -0.32
C ARG A 55 -3.08 -9.66 -1.28
N ALA A 56 -2.51 -10.86 -1.47
CA ALA A 56 -3.16 -11.93 -2.22
C ALA A 56 -4.52 -12.29 -1.61
N SER A 57 -4.61 -12.46 -0.27
CA SER A 57 -5.88 -12.71 0.41
C SER A 57 -6.89 -11.57 0.22
N ILE A 58 -6.46 -10.31 0.36
CA ILE A 58 -7.34 -9.14 0.16
C ILE A 58 -7.86 -9.10 -1.28
N MET A 59 -6.96 -9.29 -2.25
CA MET A 59 -7.30 -9.09 -3.66
C MET A 59 -8.10 -10.25 -4.26
N THR A 60 -7.93 -11.48 -3.74
CA THR A 60 -8.69 -12.66 -4.19
C THR A 60 -9.95 -12.92 -3.36
N GLY A 61 -10.03 -12.36 -2.13
CA GLY A 61 -11.07 -12.68 -1.16
C GLY A 61 -10.94 -14.08 -0.57
N GLN A 62 -9.76 -14.73 -0.67
CA GLN A 62 -9.52 -16.09 -0.23
C GLN A 62 -8.57 -16.13 0.97
N GLU A 63 -8.70 -17.21 1.74
CA GLU A 63 -7.71 -17.60 2.75
C GLU A 63 -6.44 -18.12 2.07
N ILE A 64 -5.30 -18.08 2.80
CA ILE A 64 -3.98 -18.48 2.28
C ILE A 64 -3.98 -19.85 1.61
N PRO A 65 -4.59 -20.92 2.20
CA PRO A 65 -4.64 -22.22 1.53
C PRO A 65 -5.41 -22.21 0.21
N GLY A 66 -6.36 -21.27 0.03
CA GLY A 66 -7.15 -21.15 -1.19
C GLY A 66 -6.31 -20.63 -2.36
N HIS A 67 -5.61 -19.50 -2.17
CA HIS A 67 -4.81 -18.89 -3.24
C HIS A 67 -3.35 -19.39 -3.28
N GLY A 68 -2.87 -20.12 -2.28
CA GLY A 68 -1.55 -20.79 -2.28
C GLY A 68 -0.33 -19.89 -2.13
N VAL A 69 -0.49 -18.59 -1.83
CA VAL A 69 0.61 -17.65 -1.60
C VAL A 69 0.92 -17.60 -0.10
N TYR A 70 2.00 -18.24 0.32
CA TYR A 70 2.41 -18.36 1.73
C TYR A 70 3.55 -17.43 2.11
N ARG A 71 4.42 -17.07 1.15
CA ARG A 71 5.69 -16.38 1.38
C ARG A 71 5.82 -15.11 0.55
N LEU A 72 6.74 -14.26 0.93
CA LEU A 72 7.02 -12.99 0.26
C LEU A 72 7.35 -13.13 -1.23
N HIS A 73 7.96 -14.23 -1.64
CA HIS A 73 8.44 -14.45 -3.00
C HIS A 73 7.55 -15.40 -3.83
N ASP A 74 6.48 -15.92 -3.23
CA ASP A 74 5.55 -16.78 -3.96
C ASP A 74 4.84 -15.98 -5.06
N VAL A 75 4.40 -16.69 -6.09
CA VAL A 75 3.69 -16.10 -7.22
C VAL A 75 2.23 -16.54 -7.13
N LEU A 76 1.32 -15.58 -7.23
CA LEU A 76 -0.11 -15.85 -7.28
C LEU A 76 -0.42 -16.59 -8.58
N PRO A 77 -1.12 -17.77 -8.52
CA PRO A 77 -1.48 -18.52 -9.71
C PRO A 77 -2.30 -17.69 -10.70
N GLU A 78 -1.97 -17.80 -11.99
CA GLU A 78 -2.55 -16.96 -13.05
C GLU A 78 -4.08 -17.11 -13.21
N GLN A 79 -4.64 -18.27 -12.82
CA GLN A 79 -6.08 -18.50 -12.84
C GLN A 79 -6.85 -17.75 -11.75
N GLU A 80 -6.18 -17.22 -10.74
CA GLU A 80 -6.84 -16.45 -9.70
C GLU A 80 -7.40 -15.14 -10.28
N VAL A 81 -8.61 -14.79 -9.89
CA VAL A 81 -9.29 -13.58 -10.34
C VAL A 81 -9.36 -12.60 -9.19
N LEU A 82 -8.70 -11.44 -9.35
CA LEU A 82 -8.70 -10.39 -8.35
C LEU A 82 -10.05 -9.66 -8.38
N PHE A 83 -10.52 -9.21 -7.20
CA PHE A 83 -11.83 -8.56 -7.10
C PHE A 83 -12.03 -7.33 -8.01
N PRO A 84 -10.99 -6.55 -8.40
CA PRO A 84 -11.20 -5.47 -9.36
C PRO A 84 -11.63 -5.97 -10.75
N ALA A 85 -11.19 -7.19 -11.16
CA ALA A 85 -11.69 -7.82 -12.38
C ALA A 85 -13.20 -8.12 -12.28
N ARG A 86 -13.64 -8.65 -11.11
CA ARG A 86 -15.08 -8.85 -10.86
C ARG A 86 -15.87 -7.54 -10.88
N LEU A 87 -15.32 -6.47 -10.29
CA LEU A 87 -15.97 -5.17 -10.33
C LEU A 87 -16.11 -4.63 -11.77
N ARG A 88 -15.07 -4.80 -12.59
CA ARG A 88 -15.08 -4.39 -13.99
C ARG A 88 -16.06 -5.23 -14.79
N ASP A 89 -15.89 -6.55 -14.77
CA ASP A 89 -16.56 -7.47 -15.70
C ASP A 89 -18.03 -7.75 -15.32
N ASP A 90 -18.31 -7.92 -14.01
CA ASP A 90 -19.65 -8.28 -13.53
C ASP A 90 -20.46 -7.04 -13.12
N ALA A 91 -19.78 -5.94 -12.74
CA ALA A 91 -20.47 -4.78 -12.20
C ALA A 91 -20.28 -3.48 -13.00
N GLY A 92 -19.47 -3.49 -14.06
CA GLY A 92 -19.31 -2.35 -14.98
C GLY A 92 -18.54 -1.18 -14.36
N TYR A 93 -17.64 -1.43 -13.39
CA TYR A 93 -16.77 -0.41 -12.83
C TYR A 93 -15.60 -0.13 -13.75
N ARG A 94 -15.21 1.12 -13.85
CA ARG A 94 -13.89 1.53 -14.32
C ARG A 94 -12.90 1.34 -13.19
N THR A 95 -11.71 0.82 -13.50
CA THR A 95 -10.78 0.36 -12.45
C THR A 95 -9.41 0.98 -12.61
N ALA A 96 -8.81 1.42 -11.48
CA ALA A 96 -7.48 2.01 -11.47
C ALA A 96 -6.64 1.57 -10.26
N LEU A 97 -5.34 1.40 -10.49
CA LEU A 97 -4.31 1.20 -9.47
C LEU A 97 -3.23 2.27 -9.59
N PHE A 98 -2.91 2.90 -8.47
CA PHE A 98 -1.76 3.77 -8.30
C PHE A 98 -0.94 3.30 -7.09
N GLY A 99 0.21 2.67 -7.34
CA GLY A 99 1.11 2.18 -6.31
C GLY A 99 1.31 0.66 -6.26
N LYS A 100 1.42 0.11 -5.06
CA LYS A 100 1.83 -1.26 -4.78
C LYS A 100 0.67 -2.25 -4.91
N LEU A 101 0.74 -3.19 -5.86
CA LEU A 101 -0.16 -4.35 -5.89
C LEU A 101 0.36 -5.47 -4.98
N HIS A 102 1.48 -6.06 -5.31
CA HIS A 102 2.26 -7.02 -4.52
C HIS A 102 1.48 -8.28 -4.11
N VAL A 103 0.72 -8.84 -5.03
CA VAL A 103 0.05 -10.15 -4.89
C VAL A 103 0.98 -11.31 -5.25
N SER A 104 2.09 -10.99 -5.90
CA SER A 104 3.20 -11.91 -6.22
C SER A 104 4.52 -11.29 -5.78
N GLY A 105 5.57 -12.12 -5.66
CA GLY A 105 6.89 -11.65 -5.31
C GLY A 105 7.39 -10.56 -6.27
N ARG A 106 8.11 -9.56 -5.73
CA ARG A 106 8.60 -8.39 -6.48
C ARG A 106 9.28 -8.75 -7.80
N ALA A 107 10.20 -9.73 -7.79
CA ALA A 107 10.94 -10.13 -8.99
C ALA A 107 10.04 -10.64 -10.12
N HIS A 108 8.87 -11.16 -9.79
CA HIS A 108 7.85 -11.53 -10.76
C HIS A 108 7.06 -10.30 -11.22
N GLU A 109 6.53 -9.49 -10.29
CA GLU A 109 5.68 -8.35 -10.64
C GLU A 109 6.39 -7.25 -11.44
N GLU A 110 7.70 -7.07 -11.26
CA GLU A 110 8.45 -6.09 -12.06
C GLU A 110 8.53 -6.44 -13.56
N LEU A 111 8.33 -7.73 -13.89
CA LEU A 111 8.37 -8.24 -15.27
C LEU A 111 6.99 -8.61 -15.80
N HIS A 112 6.08 -9.04 -14.92
CA HIS A 112 4.79 -9.64 -15.27
C HIS A 112 3.66 -8.98 -14.47
N ARG A 113 2.67 -8.48 -15.19
CA ARG A 113 1.40 -8.08 -14.62
C ARG A 113 0.52 -9.32 -14.48
N HIS A 114 -0.21 -9.46 -13.35
CA HIS A 114 -1.14 -10.57 -13.19
C HIS A 114 -2.27 -10.48 -14.25
N PRO A 115 -2.57 -11.57 -15.00
CA PRO A 115 -3.48 -11.50 -16.15
C PRO A 115 -4.92 -11.13 -15.77
N ASN A 116 -5.35 -11.49 -14.57
CA ASN A 116 -6.70 -11.26 -14.07
C ASN A 116 -6.75 -10.22 -12.94
N ASP A 117 -5.88 -9.19 -12.95
CA ASP A 117 -5.89 -8.13 -11.94
C ASP A 117 -7.07 -7.16 -12.10
N GLY A 118 -7.57 -7.00 -13.32
CA GLY A 118 -8.77 -6.23 -13.63
C GLY A 118 -8.61 -4.71 -13.64
N PHE A 119 -7.41 -4.16 -13.54
CA PHE A 119 -7.20 -2.72 -13.61
C PHE A 119 -7.08 -2.22 -15.04
N GLU A 120 -7.95 -1.28 -15.45
CA GLU A 120 -7.87 -0.60 -16.76
C GLU A 120 -6.72 0.42 -16.77
N THR A 121 -6.59 1.20 -15.69
CA THR A 121 -5.44 2.06 -15.43
C THR A 121 -4.52 1.36 -14.45
N TYR A 122 -3.27 1.11 -14.83
CA TYR A 122 -2.30 0.37 -14.04
C TYR A 122 -0.98 1.14 -13.98
N GLU A 123 -0.78 1.89 -12.91
CA GLU A 123 0.47 2.58 -12.60
C GLU A 123 1.09 1.96 -11.35
N TRP A 124 1.78 0.86 -11.58
CA TRP A 124 2.41 0.10 -10.50
C TRP A 124 3.73 0.73 -10.06
N CYS A 125 3.99 0.67 -8.78
CA CYS A 125 5.30 0.86 -8.18
C CYS A 125 5.28 0.21 -6.79
N ILE A 126 6.30 -0.58 -6.46
CA ILE A 126 6.33 -1.31 -5.19
C ILE A 126 6.96 -0.47 -4.08
N GLU A 127 8.03 0.24 -4.37
CA GLU A 127 8.71 1.21 -3.51
C GLU A 127 9.56 2.16 -4.37
N SER A 128 9.96 3.30 -3.81
CA SER A 128 10.58 4.42 -4.54
C SER A 128 11.89 4.09 -5.26
N CYS A 129 12.69 3.16 -4.73
CA CYS A 129 14.07 2.93 -5.16
C CYS A 129 14.32 1.55 -5.77
N VAL A 130 13.28 0.76 -6.05
CA VAL A 130 13.44 -0.58 -6.64
C VAL A 130 12.60 -0.76 -7.88
N SER A 131 12.92 -1.78 -8.68
CA SER A 131 12.20 -2.11 -9.91
C SER A 131 12.05 -0.90 -10.85
N MET A 132 13.07 -0.02 -10.86
CA MET A 132 13.04 1.27 -11.58
C MET A 132 13.05 1.09 -13.10
N GLU A 133 13.47 -0.06 -13.60
CA GLU A 133 13.48 -0.39 -15.03
C GLU A 133 12.21 -1.14 -15.47
N SER A 134 11.29 -1.42 -14.54
CA SER A 134 10.02 -2.04 -14.89
C SER A 134 9.19 -1.12 -15.78
N ARG A 135 8.67 -1.67 -16.87
CA ARG A 135 7.75 -0.97 -17.78
C ARG A 135 6.44 -0.54 -17.10
N PHE A 136 6.12 -1.15 -15.96
CA PHE A 136 4.92 -0.87 -15.21
C PHE A 136 5.12 0.23 -14.16
N ASN A 137 6.37 0.69 -13.94
CA ASN A 137 6.68 1.64 -12.89
C ASN A 137 6.17 3.05 -13.21
N GLY A 138 4.97 3.36 -12.73
CA GLY A 138 4.32 4.66 -12.92
C GLY A 138 5.03 5.81 -12.19
N TYR A 139 5.65 5.53 -11.04
CA TYR A 139 6.42 6.53 -10.31
C TYR A 139 7.65 7.00 -11.09
N VAL A 140 8.41 6.08 -11.67
CA VAL A 140 9.56 6.43 -12.54
C VAL A 140 9.11 7.23 -13.76
N SER A 141 7.98 6.86 -14.37
CA SER A 141 7.43 7.60 -15.50
C SER A 141 7.04 9.02 -15.10
N TRP A 142 6.40 9.20 -13.95
CA TRP A 142 6.05 10.50 -13.42
C TRP A 142 7.28 11.35 -13.05
N LEU A 143 8.32 10.74 -12.44
CA LEU A 143 9.57 11.45 -12.12
C LEU A 143 10.32 11.93 -13.36
N ARG A 144 10.26 11.16 -14.44
CA ARG A 144 10.91 11.56 -15.70
C ARG A 144 10.43 12.92 -16.23
N ASP A 145 9.13 13.19 -16.01
CA ASP A 145 8.51 14.46 -16.41
C ASP A 145 8.60 15.52 -15.30
N ARG A 146 8.60 15.11 -14.05
CA ARG A 146 8.52 15.99 -12.87
C ARG A 146 9.87 16.52 -12.44
N ASP A 147 10.85 15.62 -12.28
CA ASP A 147 12.20 15.93 -11.82
C ASP A 147 13.20 14.89 -12.34
N PRO A 148 13.70 15.05 -13.58
CA PRO A 148 14.69 14.14 -14.17
C PRO A 148 16.00 14.06 -13.38
N ALA A 149 16.37 15.13 -12.67
CA ALA A 149 17.60 15.18 -11.89
C ALA A 149 17.48 14.27 -10.65
N PHE A 150 16.36 14.36 -9.94
CA PHE A 150 16.08 13.46 -8.82
C PHE A 150 15.96 12.01 -9.26
N LEU A 151 15.34 11.75 -10.42
CA LEU A 151 15.30 10.39 -10.99
C LEU A 151 16.71 9.85 -11.27
N ALA A 152 17.60 10.67 -11.82
CA ALA A 152 18.99 10.27 -12.05
C ALA A 152 19.72 9.96 -10.75
N GLU A 153 19.50 10.77 -9.70
CA GLU A 153 20.05 10.51 -8.36
C GLU A 153 19.54 9.19 -7.77
N LEU A 154 18.24 8.90 -7.87
CA LEU A 154 17.66 7.65 -7.41
C LEU A 154 18.28 6.45 -8.13
N LYS A 155 18.48 6.53 -9.44
CA LYS A 155 19.08 5.48 -10.25
C LYS A 155 20.55 5.23 -9.90
N ASP A 156 21.32 6.29 -9.65
CA ASP A 156 22.72 6.21 -9.26
C ASP A 156 22.90 5.66 -7.84
N ARG A 157 22.18 6.23 -6.89
CA ARG A 157 22.34 5.92 -5.45
C ARG A 157 21.45 4.79 -4.97
N LYS A 158 20.41 4.42 -5.71
CA LYS A 158 19.42 3.40 -5.34
C LYS A 158 18.84 3.68 -3.95
N ARG A 159 18.92 2.72 -3.02
CA ARG A 159 18.39 2.87 -1.65
C ARG A 159 19.20 3.80 -0.74
N LYS A 160 20.23 4.46 -1.25
CA LYS A 160 21.06 5.40 -0.49
C LYS A 160 20.58 6.85 -0.54
N VAL A 161 19.56 7.14 -1.34
CA VAL A 161 18.91 8.46 -1.31
C VAL A 161 18.08 8.55 -0.05
N LEU A 162 18.40 9.52 0.79
CA LEU A 162 17.72 9.80 2.04
C LEU A 162 16.91 11.08 1.91
N ASN A 163 15.84 11.19 2.71
CA ASN A 163 15.05 12.41 2.82
C ASN A 163 14.53 12.91 1.46
N HIS A 164 13.71 12.09 0.80
CA HIS A 164 13.07 12.49 -0.47
C HIS A 164 12.27 13.78 -0.27
N PRO A 165 12.46 14.81 -1.12
CA PRO A 165 11.62 16.00 -1.07
C PRO A 165 10.15 15.67 -1.21
N ALA A 166 9.27 16.36 -0.48
CA ALA A 166 7.83 16.08 -0.50
C ALA A 166 7.23 16.17 -1.90
N GLU A 167 7.76 17.04 -2.76
CA GLU A 167 7.30 17.31 -4.12
C GLU A 167 7.55 16.13 -5.08
N VAL A 168 8.50 15.27 -4.76
CA VAL A 168 8.89 14.10 -5.57
C VAL A 168 8.72 12.78 -4.80
N HIS A 169 8.15 12.83 -3.59
CA HIS A 169 7.94 11.65 -2.78
C HIS A 169 6.94 10.68 -3.42
N PHE A 170 7.16 9.37 -3.22
CA PHE A 170 6.29 8.30 -3.73
C PHE A 170 4.80 8.51 -3.36
N THR A 171 4.52 8.85 -2.10
CA THR A 171 3.15 9.12 -1.62
C THR A 171 2.53 10.32 -2.34
N ARG A 172 3.31 11.34 -2.68
CA ARG A 172 2.84 12.52 -3.46
C ARG A 172 2.42 12.11 -4.87
N TRP A 173 3.23 11.32 -5.56
CA TRP A 173 2.88 10.78 -6.87
C TRP A 173 1.56 10.01 -6.83
N ALA A 174 1.45 9.04 -5.93
CA ALA A 174 0.25 8.21 -5.84
C ALA A 174 -1.02 9.04 -5.54
N ALA A 175 -0.90 10.05 -4.66
CA ALA A 175 -1.98 10.95 -4.34
C ALA A 175 -2.38 11.82 -5.55
N GLU A 176 -1.43 12.46 -6.24
CA GLU A 176 -1.71 13.29 -7.43
C GLU A 176 -2.36 12.48 -8.56
N ARG A 177 -1.89 11.24 -8.80
CA ARG A 177 -2.48 10.35 -9.82
C ARG A 177 -3.90 9.94 -9.43
N THR A 178 -4.13 9.61 -8.17
CA THR A 178 -5.46 9.26 -7.64
C THR A 178 -6.43 10.44 -7.72
N GLU A 179 -6.03 11.63 -7.27
CA GLU A 179 -6.85 12.85 -7.37
C GLU A 179 -7.22 13.16 -8.82
N ARG A 180 -6.27 13.09 -9.72
CA ARG A 180 -6.51 13.30 -11.15
C ARG A 180 -7.52 12.30 -11.69
N TYR A 181 -7.34 11.01 -11.40
CA TYR A 181 -8.27 9.96 -11.83
C TYR A 181 -9.69 10.20 -11.31
N ILE A 182 -9.83 10.57 -10.03
CA ILE A 182 -11.14 10.91 -9.44
C ILE A 182 -11.78 12.08 -10.18
N ARG A 183 -11.06 13.18 -10.41
CA ARG A 183 -11.58 14.38 -11.11
C ARG A 183 -12.05 14.05 -12.54
N GLU A 184 -11.30 13.22 -13.25
CA GLU A 184 -11.61 12.83 -14.64
C GLU A 184 -12.78 11.83 -14.74
N ASN A 185 -13.12 11.14 -13.64
CA ASN A 185 -14.10 10.05 -13.66
C ASN A 185 -15.31 10.26 -12.77
N ALA A 186 -15.30 11.23 -11.84
CA ALA A 186 -16.37 11.42 -10.85
C ALA A 186 -17.76 11.70 -11.47
N ASN A 187 -17.81 12.31 -12.65
CA ASN A 187 -19.04 12.69 -13.32
C ASN A 187 -19.40 11.77 -14.51
N LYS A 188 -18.69 10.64 -14.67
CA LYS A 188 -19.02 9.67 -15.73
C LYS A 188 -20.19 8.79 -15.32
N PRO A 189 -20.94 8.25 -16.28
CA PRO A 189 -22.08 7.37 -16.01
C PRO A 189 -21.65 6.08 -15.28
N GLU A 190 -20.50 5.52 -15.64
CA GLU A 190 -19.95 4.32 -15.05
C GLU A 190 -19.28 4.65 -13.71
N PRO A 191 -19.57 3.89 -12.64
CA PRO A 191 -18.86 4.05 -11.37
C PRO A 191 -17.40 3.65 -11.51
N PHE A 192 -16.54 4.17 -10.64
CA PHE A 192 -15.15 3.74 -10.60
C PHE A 192 -14.77 3.02 -9.29
N PHE A 193 -13.84 2.10 -9.40
CA PHE A 193 -13.01 1.58 -8.33
C PHE A 193 -11.58 2.09 -8.52
N CYS A 194 -11.06 2.85 -7.56
CA CYS A 194 -9.70 3.36 -7.58
C CYS A 194 -8.95 2.87 -6.34
N MET A 195 -7.81 2.22 -6.54
CA MET A 195 -6.93 1.77 -5.47
C MET A 195 -5.68 2.66 -5.42
N MET A 196 -5.52 3.43 -4.34
CA MET A 196 -4.28 4.11 -3.99
C MET A 196 -3.54 3.26 -2.96
N SER A 197 -2.43 2.67 -3.36
CA SER A 197 -1.70 1.73 -2.52
C SER A 197 -0.29 2.22 -2.22
N LEU A 198 -0.10 2.69 -1.00
CA LEU A 198 1.11 3.34 -0.54
C LEU A 198 2.11 2.34 0.05
N PHE A 199 3.39 2.58 -0.19
CA PHE A 199 4.48 1.87 0.47
C PHE A 199 4.63 2.31 1.92
N ASP A 200 4.47 3.61 2.18
CA ASP A 200 4.60 4.18 3.52
C ASP A 200 3.51 3.68 4.50
N PRO A 201 3.86 3.52 5.78
CA PRO A 201 5.13 3.74 6.46
C PRO A 201 6.02 2.48 6.57
N HIS A 202 6.13 1.67 5.54
CA HIS A 202 7.00 0.50 5.50
C HIS A 202 8.50 0.90 5.68
N ASN A 203 9.30 0.05 6.33
CA ASN A 203 10.74 0.25 6.39
C ASN A 203 11.39 0.16 4.98
N PRO A 204 12.57 0.76 4.72
CA PRO A 204 13.49 1.40 5.64
C PRO A 204 13.15 2.87 5.87
N TYR A 205 12.73 3.37 6.92
CA TYR A 205 12.30 4.72 7.28
C TYR A 205 13.35 5.81 6.99
N GLN A 206 13.84 5.91 5.77
CA GLN A 206 14.95 6.80 5.39
C GLN A 206 14.58 7.83 4.33
N ASP A 207 13.51 7.61 3.60
CA ASP A 207 13.07 8.41 2.46
C ASP A 207 11.97 9.44 2.80
N TYR A 208 11.63 9.62 4.07
CA TYR A 208 10.63 10.60 4.49
C TYR A 208 11.09 12.05 4.21
N PRO A 209 10.17 12.96 3.87
CA PRO A 209 10.49 14.38 3.68
C PRO A 209 11.10 15.00 4.94
N PRO A 210 12.15 15.83 4.83
CA PRO A 210 12.88 16.41 5.98
C PRO A 210 11.97 17.12 7.00
N GLU A 211 10.94 17.81 6.53
CA GLU A 211 9.96 18.52 7.35
C GLU A 211 9.10 17.62 8.23
N MET A 212 9.11 16.32 7.97
CA MET A 212 8.39 15.32 8.80
C MET A 212 9.18 14.89 10.03
N ALA A 213 10.48 15.15 10.08
CA ALA A 213 11.40 14.64 11.12
C ALA A 213 11.03 15.04 12.55
N GLY A 214 10.40 16.17 12.78
CA GLY A 214 10.04 16.67 14.11
C GLY A 214 8.60 16.40 14.55
N LYS A 215 7.78 15.79 13.70
CA LYS A 215 6.32 15.68 13.96
C LYS A 215 5.92 14.55 14.93
N VAL A 216 6.84 13.65 15.24
CA VAL A 216 6.60 12.55 16.19
C VAL A 216 7.04 12.94 17.59
N LYS A 217 6.15 12.84 18.58
CA LYS A 217 6.44 13.09 20.00
C LYS A 217 7.16 11.90 20.62
N ARG A 218 8.45 11.77 20.36
CA ARG A 218 9.29 10.57 20.66
C ARG A 218 9.20 10.07 22.10
N VAL A 219 9.02 10.97 23.07
CA VAL A 219 8.90 10.63 24.50
C VAL A 219 7.64 9.86 24.84
N ARG A 220 6.64 9.86 23.97
CA ARG A 220 5.33 9.19 24.15
C ARG A 220 5.19 7.90 23.35
N ILE A 221 6.16 7.56 22.51
CA ILE A 221 6.10 6.33 21.72
C ILE A 221 6.07 5.13 22.67
N PRO A 222 5.08 4.22 22.57
CA PRO A 222 5.01 3.03 23.40
C PRO A 222 6.28 2.18 23.25
N LYS A 223 6.78 1.66 24.35
CA LYS A 223 7.90 0.72 24.30
C LYS A 223 7.47 -0.56 23.59
N PRO A 224 8.35 -1.19 22.79
CA PRO A 224 8.07 -2.50 22.20
C PRO A 224 7.76 -3.52 23.30
N VAL A 225 6.79 -4.39 23.04
CA VAL A 225 6.55 -5.55 23.90
C VAL A 225 7.76 -6.47 23.82
N ARG A 226 8.48 -6.63 24.94
CA ARG A 226 9.65 -7.51 25.00
C ARG A 226 9.22 -8.94 25.30
N LYS A 227 9.96 -9.91 24.77
CA LYS A 227 9.74 -11.34 24.99
C LYS A 227 9.76 -11.72 26.50
N GLU A 228 10.52 -10.99 27.28
CA GLU A 228 10.63 -11.14 28.75
C GLU A 228 9.34 -10.80 29.52
N THR A 229 8.40 -10.08 28.89
CA THR A 229 7.08 -9.75 29.47
C THR A 229 6.03 -10.82 29.21
N LEU A 230 6.32 -11.81 28.36
CA LEU A 230 5.44 -12.95 28.11
C LEU A 230 5.85 -14.10 29.06
N PRO A 231 4.93 -14.65 29.88
CA PRO A 231 5.23 -15.84 30.67
C PRO A 231 5.72 -16.96 29.75
N VAL A 232 6.88 -17.56 30.09
CA VAL A 232 7.49 -18.62 29.28
C VAL A 232 6.55 -19.81 29.07
N ALA A 233 5.64 -20.05 30.00
CA ALA A 233 4.56 -21.04 29.89
C ALA A 233 3.63 -20.77 28.69
N ALA A 234 3.23 -19.53 28.45
CA ALA A 234 2.34 -19.16 27.35
C ALA A 234 2.96 -19.33 25.94
N LEU A 235 4.30 -19.45 25.86
CA LEU A 235 5.00 -19.69 24.59
C LEU A 235 5.11 -21.19 24.27
N ARG A 236 5.09 -22.08 25.28
CA ARG A 236 5.15 -23.54 25.09
C ARG A 236 3.81 -24.14 24.69
N GLU A 237 2.70 -23.59 25.13
CA GLU A 237 1.36 -24.06 24.77
C GLU A 237 0.96 -23.76 23.30
N ARG A 238 1.71 -22.88 22.61
CA ARG A 238 1.44 -22.57 21.19
C ARG A 238 2.28 -23.39 20.20
N GLN A 239 3.12 -24.31 20.68
CA GLN A 239 3.98 -25.16 19.87
C GLN A 239 3.61 -26.65 19.95
N GLY A 240 2.51 -27.00 20.60
CA GLY A 240 1.96 -28.35 20.69
C GLY A 240 0.87 -28.62 19.68
#